data_15f5645bb657aec43845c68841c57f43
#
_entry.id   15f5645bb657aec43845c68841c57f43
#
_cell.length_a   1.000
_cell.length_b   1.000
_cell.length_c   1.000
_cell.angle_alpha   90.00
_cell.angle_beta   90.00
_cell.angle_gamma   90.00
#
_symmetry.space_group_name_H-M   'P 1'
#
loop_
_entity.id
_entity.type
_entity.pdbx_description
1 polymer ?
#
loop_
_entity_poly.entity_id
_entity_poly.type
_entity_poly.pdbx_seq_one_letter_code
_entity_poly.pdbx_strand_id
1 'polypeptide(L)'
;MSTAIPQWMYPPRDSGWEADDLDLLPPEAPRHTELLDGALIFNMSPQRSWHDRVIRRLTAALELVVPPERTVEAQMTIKLNNRSRPEPDIIAARVPYSPDRTRFLPEEVELVVEIVSAESEDRDRRYKPRLYAEADLRHFWRIEDEAGQPVVHTYELDDTTGFYVATGVYRDRLTVTVPVMLDIRLADLTR
;
A
#
# COMPACT_ATOMS: atom_id res chain seq x y z
N MET A 1 -4.04 -37.41 3.62
CA MET A 1 -2.67 -36.90 3.72
C MET A 1 -2.72 -35.75 4.74
N SER A 2 -2.02 -35.90 5.86
CA SER A 2 -1.94 -34.81 6.86
C SER A 2 -1.01 -33.74 6.26
N THR A 3 -1.57 -32.60 5.87
CA THR A 3 -0.78 -31.44 5.49
C THR A 3 -0.27 -30.78 6.78
N ALA A 4 0.92 -31.20 7.21
CA ALA A 4 1.59 -30.50 8.32
C ALA A 4 1.81 -29.04 7.91
N ILE A 5 1.51 -28.11 8.82
CA ILE A 5 1.80 -26.68 8.61
C ILE A 5 3.33 -26.54 8.41
N PRO A 6 3.78 -25.87 7.34
CA PRO A 6 5.20 -25.63 7.11
C PRO A 6 5.87 -24.96 8.31
N GLN A 7 7.10 -25.34 8.63
CA GLN A 7 7.81 -24.82 9.81
C GLN A 7 7.97 -23.30 9.77
N TRP A 8 8.14 -22.71 8.59
CA TRP A 8 8.30 -21.27 8.41
C TRP A 8 7.02 -20.45 8.72
N MET A 9 5.85 -21.10 8.85
CA MET A 9 4.60 -20.44 9.28
C MET A 9 4.51 -20.24 10.80
N TYR A 10 5.41 -20.82 11.57
CA TYR A 10 5.50 -20.57 12.99
C TYR A 10 6.44 -19.39 13.27
N PRO A 11 6.09 -18.49 14.20
CA PRO A 11 6.96 -17.37 14.52
C PRO A 11 8.32 -17.87 15.05
N PRO A 12 9.42 -17.17 14.74
CA PRO A 12 10.76 -17.58 15.14
C PRO A 12 11.03 -17.39 16.65
N ARG A 13 10.11 -16.73 17.37
CA ARG A 13 10.23 -16.43 18.80
C ARG A 13 8.87 -16.45 19.50
N ASP A 14 8.85 -16.61 20.81
CA ASP A 14 7.64 -16.66 21.63
C ASP A 14 6.82 -15.34 21.58
N SER A 15 7.51 -14.21 21.34
CA SER A 15 6.87 -12.89 21.16
C SER A 15 6.11 -12.74 19.82
N GLY A 16 6.19 -13.72 18.93
CA GLY A 16 5.56 -13.71 17.61
C GLY A 16 6.46 -13.16 16.50
N TRP A 17 5.85 -12.76 15.40
CA TRP A 17 6.53 -12.22 14.22
C TRP A 17 6.94 -10.76 14.43
N GLU A 18 8.07 -10.40 13.84
CA GLU A 18 8.56 -9.02 13.73
C GLU A 18 8.77 -8.63 12.25
N ALA A 19 8.78 -7.32 12.00
CA ALA A 19 8.82 -6.78 10.64
C ALA A 19 10.05 -7.22 9.83
N ASP A 20 11.21 -7.40 10.48
CA ASP A 20 12.44 -7.84 9.81
C ASP A 20 12.43 -9.34 9.46
N ASP A 21 11.54 -10.13 10.08
CA ASP A 21 11.40 -11.54 9.73
C ASP A 21 10.86 -11.75 8.30
N LEU A 22 10.17 -10.75 7.72
CA LEU A 22 9.68 -10.84 6.35
C LEU A 22 10.82 -10.97 5.33
N ASP A 23 11.98 -10.37 5.61
CA ASP A 23 13.16 -10.48 4.74
C ASP A 23 13.84 -11.86 4.84
N LEU A 24 13.46 -12.66 5.84
CA LEU A 24 13.99 -14.00 6.10
C LEU A 24 13.02 -15.12 5.71
N LEU A 25 11.85 -14.79 5.20
CA LEU A 25 10.89 -15.79 4.73
C LEU A 25 11.49 -16.62 3.56
N PRO A 26 11.24 -17.93 3.54
CA PRO A 26 11.80 -18.77 2.51
C PRO A 26 11.10 -18.53 1.15
N PRO A 27 11.70 -18.96 0.03
CA PRO A 27 11.14 -18.77 -1.32
C PRO A 27 9.74 -19.38 -1.53
N GLU A 28 9.35 -20.34 -0.69
CA GLU A 28 8.02 -20.98 -0.72
C GLU A 28 6.94 -20.12 -0.08
N ALA A 29 7.30 -19.10 0.70
CA ALA A 29 6.34 -18.15 1.27
C ALA A 29 5.66 -17.34 0.16
N PRO A 30 4.37 -17.03 0.31
CA PRO A 30 3.68 -16.16 -0.65
C PRO A 30 4.40 -14.82 -0.82
N ARG A 31 4.57 -14.36 -2.07
CA ARG A 31 5.28 -13.11 -2.39
C ARG A 31 4.65 -11.89 -1.72
N HIS A 32 3.31 -11.85 -1.68
CA HIS A 32 2.54 -10.78 -1.08
C HIS A 32 2.19 -11.13 0.35
N THR A 33 3.18 -10.97 1.24
CA THR A 33 3.05 -11.23 2.67
C THR A 33 3.22 -9.95 3.44
N GLU A 34 2.19 -9.59 4.22
CA GLU A 34 2.20 -8.44 5.12
C GLU A 34 2.36 -8.90 6.57
N LEU A 35 2.89 -8.03 7.41
CA LEU A 35 2.80 -8.19 8.86
C LEU A 35 1.91 -7.09 9.44
N LEU A 36 0.82 -7.46 10.09
CA LEU A 36 -0.10 -6.52 10.72
C LEU A 36 -0.27 -6.89 12.20
N ASP A 37 0.16 -6.01 13.10
CA ASP A 37 0.19 -6.22 14.56
C ASP A 37 0.79 -7.57 14.99
N GLY A 38 1.81 -8.03 14.23
CA GLY A 38 2.52 -9.28 14.49
C GLY A 38 1.84 -10.54 13.96
N ALA A 39 0.80 -10.40 13.14
CA ALA A 39 0.17 -11.48 12.39
C ALA A 39 0.60 -11.43 10.91
N LEU A 40 1.07 -12.56 10.37
CA LEU A 40 1.31 -12.69 8.95
C LEU A 40 -0.02 -12.76 8.19
N ILE A 41 -0.17 -11.92 7.18
CA ILE A 41 -1.31 -11.90 6.27
C ILE A 41 -0.81 -12.30 4.88
N PHE A 42 -1.45 -13.30 4.31
CA PHE A 42 -1.14 -13.80 2.96
C PHE A 42 -2.26 -13.38 2.01
N ASN A 43 -1.94 -12.58 1.02
CA ASN A 43 -2.87 -12.21 -0.04
C ASN A 43 -2.84 -13.31 -1.11
N MET A 44 -3.70 -14.32 -0.96
CA MET A 44 -3.69 -15.54 -1.79
C MET A 44 -4.75 -15.55 -2.88
N SER A 45 -5.74 -14.66 -2.83
CA SER A 45 -6.79 -14.60 -3.85
C SER A 45 -6.25 -14.08 -5.18
N PRO A 46 -6.69 -14.67 -6.32
CA PRO A 46 -6.33 -14.13 -7.61
C PRO A 46 -6.78 -12.68 -7.75
N GLN A 47 -5.82 -11.79 -8.04
CA GLN A 47 -6.12 -10.38 -8.28
C GLN A 47 -7.01 -10.22 -9.52
N ARG A 48 -8.02 -9.35 -9.43
CA ARG A 48 -8.83 -9.00 -10.59
C ARG A 48 -8.00 -8.21 -11.60
N SER A 49 -8.17 -8.48 -12.88
CA SER A 49 -7.48 -7.73 -13.95
C SER A 49 -7.69 -6.21 -13.86
N TRP A 50 -8.84 -5.77 -13.33
CA TRP A 50 -9.12 -4.37 -13.05
C TRP A 50 -8.14 -3.79 -12.03
N HIS A 51 -7.94 -4.47 -10.90
CA HIS A 51 -7.05 -4.05 -9.82
C HIS A 51 -5.61 -3.92 -10.32
N ASP A 52 -5.06 -4.96 -10.92
CA ASP A 52 -3.71 -4.96 -11.49
C ASP A 52 -3.53 -3.84 -12.55
N ARG A 53 -4.55 -3.61 -13.38
CA ARG A 53 -4.50 -2.55 -14.37
C ARG A 53 -4.47 -1.15 -13.75
N VAL A 54 -5.26 -0.90 -12.71
CA VAL A 54 -5.25 0.37 -11.98
C VAL A 54 -3.88 0.59 -11.33
N ILE A 55 -3.31 -0.42 -10.65
CA ILE A 55 -1.95 -0.34 -10.09
C ILE A 55 -0.96 0.10 -11.15
N ARG A 56 -0.83 -0.65 -12.25
CA ARG A 56 0.18 -0.38 -13.29
C ARG A 56 0.02 0.99 -13.93
N ARG A 57 -1.22 1.39 -14.24
CA ARG A 57 -1.48 2.67 -14.91
C ARG A 57 -1.27 3.86 -14.00
N LEU A 58 -1.69 3.76 -12.74
CA LEU A 58 -1.49 4.84 -11.79
C LEU A 58 -0.03 4.97 -11.39
N THR A 59 0.68 3.86 -11.19
CA THR A 59 2.14 3.88 -10.96
C THR A 59 2.85 4.61 -12.09
N ALA A 60 2.59 4.23 -13.35
CA ALA A 60 3.18 4.89 -14.51
C ALA A 60 2.82 6.39 -14.60
N ALA A 61 1.59 6.77 -14.27
CA ALA A 61 1.18 8.18 -14.27
C ALA A 61 1.91 8.99 -13.18
N LEU A 62 2.11 8.41 -12.00
CA LEU A 62 2.86 9.04 -10.90
C LEU A 62 4.35 9.14 -11.24
N GLU A 63 4.96 8.11 -11.81
CA GLU A 63 6.37 8.11 -12.25
C GLU A 63 6.68 9.25 -13.23
N LEU A 64 5.73 9.61 -14.10
CA LEU A 64 5.89 10.70 -15.06
C LEU A 64 5.97 12.09 -14.43
N VAL A 65 5.48 12.26 -13.21
CA VAL A 65 5.36 13.57 -12.55
C VAL A 65 6.26 13.74 -11.33
N VAL A 66 6.78 12.64 -10.78
CA VAL A 66 7.75 12.73 -9.67
C VAL A 66 9.14 13.05 -10.20
N PRO A 67 9.94 13.88 -9.52
CA PRO A 67 11.31 14.18 -9.91
C PRO A 67 12.24 12.97 -9.65
N PRO A 68 13.44 12.93 -10.26
CA PRO A 68 14.38 11.80 -10.16
C PRO A 68 14.86 11.45 -8.74
N GLU A 69 14.76 12.39 -7.81
CA GLU A 69 15.11 12.19 -6.39
C GLU A 69 14.04 11.43 -5.61
N ARG A 70 12.90 11.15 -6.25
CA ARG A 70 11.77 10.41 -5.71
C ARG A 70 11.56 9.13 -6.50
N THR A 71 10.90 8.17 -5.88
CA THR A 71 10.51 6.93 -6.56
C THR A 71 9.02 6.64 -6.35
N VAL A 72 8.43 5.94 -7.30
CA VAL A 72 7.10 5.34 -7.17
C VAL A 72 7.27 3.84 -7.32
N GLU A 73 6.79 3.08 -6.36
CA GLU A 73 6.88 1.63 -6.35
C GLU A 73 5.50 1.01 -6.13
N ALA A 74 5.27 -0.09 -6.79
CA ALA A 74 4.07 -0.89 -6.58
C ALA A 74 4.37 -2.10 -5.69
N GLN A 75 3.45 -2.42 -4.77
CA GLN A 75 3.48 -3.65 -3.97
C GLN A 75 4.80 -3.82 -3.20
N MET A 76 5.29 -2.73 -2.63
CA MET A 76 6.43 -2.70 -1.72
C MET A 76 5.96 -2.49 -0.29
N THR A 77 6.67 -3.07 0.66
CA THR A 77 6.30 -2.96 2.08
C THR A 77 6.81 -1.68 2.73
N ILE A 78 6.09 -1.21 3.76
CA ILE A 78 6.53 -0.13 4.65
C ILE A 78 6.69 -0.70 6.06
N LYS A 79 7.89 -0.62 6.63
CA LYS A 79 8.11 -1.00 8.03
C LYS A 79 7.64 0.15 8.94
N LEU A 80 6.37 0.11 9.34
CA LEU A 80 5.78 1.14 10.23
C LEU A 80 6.35 1.06 11.64
N ASN A 81 6.52 -0.17 12.14
CA ASN A 81 7.13 -0.47 13.45
C ASN A 81 7.58 -1.93 13.47
N ASN A 82 8.02 -2.44 14.63
CA ASN A 82 8.47 -3.83 14.74
C ASN A 82 7.36 -4.88 14.56
N ARG A 83 6.08 -4.49 14.68
CA ARG A 83 4.94 -5.41 14.62
C ARG A 83 4.09 -5.22 13.37
N SER A 84 4.37 -4.20 12.58
CA SER A 84 3.56 -3.86 11.41
C SER A 84 4.42 -3.45 10.22
N ARG A 85 4.28 -4.20 9.14
CA ARG A 85 4.92 -3.99 7.84
C ARG A 85 3.91 -4.33 6.73
N PRO A 86 2.92 -3.45 6.48
CA PRO A 86 1.96 -3.60 5.40
C PRO A 86 2.62 -3.47 4.03
N GLU A 87 1.95 -4.02 3.01
CA GLU A 87 2.27 -3.88 1.60
C GLU A 87 1.14 -3.13 0.89
N PRO A 88 1.22 -1.79 0.80
CA PRO A 88 0.26 -1.03 0.02
C PRO A 88 0.42 -1.27 -1.48
N ASP A 89 -0.64 -1.02 -2.24
CA ASP A 89 -0.63 -1.23 -3.70
C ASP A 89 0.34 -0.30 -4.42
N ILE A 90 0.45 0.98 -3.99
CA ILE A 90 1.41 1.93 -4.55
C ILE A 90 1.97 2.82 -3.43
N ILE A 91 3.26 3.13 -3.54
CA ILE A 91 3.98 4.07 -2.69
C ILE A 91 4.63 5.13 -3.58
N ALA A 92 4.50 6.41 -3.23
CA ALA A 92 5.43 7.44 -3.68
C ALA A 92 6.33 7.85 -2.51
N ALA A 93 7.64 7.87 -2.72
CA ALA A 93 8.65 8.10 -1.69
C ALA A 93 9.63 9.22 -2.05
N ARG A 94 10.15 9.90 -1.02
CA ARG A 94 11.10 11.03 -1.12
C ARG A 94 12.55 10.57 -1.22
N VAL A 95 12.76 9.37 -1.69
CA VAL A 95 14.08 8.77 -1.86
C VAL A 95 14.20 8.24 -3.29
N PRO A 96 15.41 8.22 -3.87
CA PRO A 96 15.60 7.70 -5.21
C PRO A 96 15.42 6.18 -5.25
N TYR A 97 15.21 5.67 -6.45
CA TYR A 97 15.17 4.23 -6.71
C TYR A 97 16.43 3.52 -6.19
N SER A 98 16.24 2.35 -5.60
CA SER A 98 17.32 1.46 -5.17
C SER A 98 16.96 0.00 -5.52
N PRO A 99 17.76 -0.70 -6.34
CA PRO A 99 17.43 -2.07 -6.80
C PRO A 99 17.42 -3.10 -5.68
N ASP A 100 18.10 -2.84 -4.56
CA ASP A 100 18.21 -3.77 -3.43
C ASP A 100 17.24 -3.45 -2.29
N ARG A 101 16.33 -2.48 -2.50
CA ARG A 101 15.35 -2.09 -1.50
C ARG A 101 14.30 -3.19 -1.33
N THR A 102 14.07 -3.61 -0.09
CA THR A 102 13.03 -4.58 0.29
C THR A 102 11.85 -3.93 1.02
N ARG A 103 12.03 -2.70 1.54
CA ARG A 103 11.01 -1.93 2.27
C ARG A 103 11.30 -0.45 2.26
N PHE A 104 10.30 0.32 2.61
CA PHE A 104 10.40 1.74 2.96
C PHE A 104 10.27 1.94 4.48
N LEU A 105 10.75 3.10 4.95
CA LEU A 105 10.47 3.60 6.29
C LEU A 105 9.43 4.73 6.21
N PRO A 106 8.64 5.00 7.28
CA PRO A 106 7.58 6.02 7.24
C PRO A 106 8.08 7.40 6.80
N GLU A 107 9.24 7.84 7.29
CA GLU A 107 9.84 9.13 6.95
C GLU A 107 10.25 9.27 5.47
N GLU A 108 10.39 8.16 4.76
CA GLU A 108 10.70 8.15 3.34
C GLU A 108 9.43 8.28 2.48
N VAL A 109 8.26 7.92 3.03
CA VAL A 109 7.00 7.83 2.28
C VAL A 109 6.28 9.17 2.23
N GLU A 110 5.81 9.53 1.05
CA GLU A 110 5.04 10.77 0.80
C GLU A 110 3.57 10.47 0.52
N LEU A 111 3.28 9.37 -0.14
CA LEU A 111 1.94 8.93 -0.49
C LEU A 111 1.82 7.42 -0.38
N VAL A 112 0.73 6.98 0.21
CA VAL A 112 0.28 5.58 0.18
C VAL A 112 -1.03 5.48 -0.58
N VAL A 113 -1.15 4.50 -1.46
CA VAL A 113 -2.37 4.20 -2.21
C VAL A 113 -2.80 2.76 -1.96
N GLU A 114 -4.07 2.57 -1.59
CA GLU A 114 -4.73 1.26 -1.51
C GLU A 114 -5.85 1.18 -2.54
N ILE A 115 -5.89 0.08 -3.28
CA ILE A 115 -6.94 -0.20 -4.26
C ILE A 115 -7.80 -1.32 -3.71
N VAL A 116 -8.99 -0.96 -3.25
CA VAL A 116 -9.86 -1.86 -2.50
C VAL A 116 -10.29 -3.07 -3.33
N SER A 117 -10.02 -4.25 -2.81
CA SER A 117 -10.55 -5.52 -3.33
C SER A 117 -11.59 -6.09 -2.35
N ALA A 118 -12.38 -7.06 -2.79
CA ALA A 118 -13.36 -7.71 -1.91
C ALA A 118 -12.69 -8.42 -0.71
N GLU A 119 -11.45 -8.89 -0.85
CA GLU A 119 -10.69 -9.56 0.20
C GLU A 119 -10.09 -8.57 1.20
N SER A 120 -9.69 -7.40 0.74
CA SER A 120 -8.97 -6.40 1.55
C SER A 120 -9.87 -5.29 2.10
N GLU A 121 -11.17 -5.29 1.78
CA GLU A 121 -12.10 -4.18 2.01
C GLU A 121 -12.04 -3.60 3.43
N ASP A 122 -12.17 -4.44 4.47
CA ASP A 122 -12.13 -3.97 5.86
C ASP A 122 -10.73 -3.47 6.26
N ARG A 123 -9.68 -4.12 5.75
CA ARG A 123 -8.30 -3.70 6.00
C ARG A 123 -8.01 -2.35 5.39
N ASP A 124 -8.32 -2.16 4.11
CA ASP A 124 -7.97 -0.95 3.34
C ASP A 124 -8.87 0.24 3.69
N ARG A 125 -10.10 -0.02 4.17
CA ARG A 125 -11.02 1.06 4.58
C ARG A 125 -10.86 1.50 6.03
N ARG A 126 -10.41 0.63 6.92
CA ARG A 126 -10.42 0.90 8.37
C ARG A 126 -9.09 0.64 9.07
N TYR A 127 -8.52 -0.52 8.81
CA TYR A 127 -7.38 -0.98 9.61
C TYR A 127 -6.06 -0.35 9.17
N LYS A 128 -5.68 -0.49 7.89
CA LYS A 128 -4.45 0.09 7.35
C LYS A 128 -4.40 1.62 7.47
N PRO A 129 -5.49 2.40 7.16
CA PRO A 129 -5.45 3.85 7.37
C PRO A 129 -5.13 4.26 8.81
N ARG A 130 -5.61 3.52 9.80
CA ARG A 130 -5.23 3.77 11.19
C ARG A 130 -3.74 3.55 11.43
N LEU A 131 -3.18 2.42 10.95
CA LEU A 131 -1.75 2.12 11.08
C LEU A 131 -0.89 3.18 10.37
N TYR A 132 -1.33 3.64 9.19
CA TYR A 132 -0.64 4.70 8.44
C TYR A 132 -0.67 6.04 9.18
N ALA A 133 -1.80 6.39 9.77
CA ALA A 133 -1.94 7.60 10.59
C ALA A 133 -1.05 7.55 11.85
N GLU A 134 -1.03 6.40 12.55
CA GLU A 134 -0.17 6.16 13.73
C GLU A 134 1.33 6.21 13.40
N ALA A 135 1.70 6.03 12.13
CA ALA A 135 3.06 6.13 11.62
C ALA A 135 3.36 7.46 10.92
N ASP A 136 2.51 8.49 11.09
CA ASP A 136 2.64 9.84 10.52
C ASP A 136 2.74 9.89 8.98
N LEU A 137 2.16 8.92 8.27
CA LEU A 137 2.07 8.96 6.81
C LEU A 137 1.05 10.01 6.38
N ARG A 138 1.54 11.11 5.80
CA ARG A 138 0.74 12.33 5.61
C ARG A 138 -0.38 12.19 4.60
N HIS A 139 -0.13 11.53 3.45
CA HIS A 139 -1.10 11.42 2.36
C HIS A 139 -1.49 9.98 2.11
N PHE A 140 -2.79 9.74 2.07
CA PHE A 140 -3.37 8.43 1.80
C PHE A 140 -4.45 8.57 0.72
N TRP A 141 -4.40 7.72 -0.31
CA TRP A 141 -5.46 7.59 -1.30
C TRP A 141 -6.06 6.20 -1.23
N ARG A 142 -7.38 6.15 -1.34
CA ARG A 142 -8.12 4.91 -1.48
C ARG A 142 -8.88 4.90 -2.79
N ILE A 143 -8.70 3.84 -3.58
CA ILE A 143 -9.35 3.68 -4.89
C ILE A 143 -10.35 2.54 -4.81
N GLU A 144 -11.57 2.80 -5.23
CA GLU A 144 -12.67 1.85 -5.21
C GLU A 144 -13.20 1.60 -6.62
N ASP A 145 -13.71 0.39 -6.86
CA ASP A 145 -14.38 0.00 -8.09
C ASP A 145 -15.90 0.29 -7.95
N GLU A 146 -16.37 1.38 -8.55
CA GLU A 146 -17.81 1.64 -8.71
C GLU A 146 -18.26 1.21 -10.11
N ALA A 147 -18.78 -0.02 -10.22
CA ALA A 147 -19.27 -0.58 -11.50
C ALA A 147 -18.24 -0.55 -12.64
N GLY A 148 -17.00 -0.89 -12.37
CA GLY A 148 -15.89 -0.91 -13.32
C GLY A 148 -15.17 0.42 -13.50
N GLN A 149 -15.65 1.49 -12.85
CA GLN A 149 -15.03 2.82 -12.88
C GLN A 149 -14.26 3.07 -11.57
N PRO A 150 -13.00 3.53 -11.64
CA PRO A 150 -12.26 3.88 -10.44
C PRO A 150 -12.79 5.18 -9.83
N VAL A 151 -13.00 5.15 -8.52
CA VAL A 151 -13.30 6.33 -7.71
C VAL A 151 -12.15 6.52 -6.73
N VAL A 152 -11.53 7.69 -6.75
CA VAL A 152 -10.40 8.01 -5.89
C VAL A 152 -10.85 8.89 -4.73
N HIS A 153 -10.60 8.42 -3.51
CA HIS A 153 -10.79 9.16 -2.28
C HIS A 153 -9.40 9.58 -1.78
N THR A 154 -9.19 10.87 -1.60
CA THR A 154 -7.93 11.42 -1.08
C THR A 154 -8.09 11.88 0.35
N TYR A 155 -7.04 11.65 1.15
CA TYR A 155 -7.02 11.98 2.57
C TYR A 155 -5.67 12.61 2.92
N GLU A 156 -5.71 13.51 3.90
CA GLU A 156 -4.53 14.08 4.53
C GLU A 156 -4.62 13.89 6.05
N LEU A 157 -3.49 13.57 6.68
CA LEU A 157 -3.39 13.42 8.13
C LEU A 157 -3.53 14.80 8.79
N ASP A 158 -4.47 14.92 9.69
CA ASP A 158 -4.64 16.12 10.52
C ASP A 158 -3.74 16.01 11.75
N ASP A 159 -2.76 16.89 11.84
CA ASP A 159 -1.74 16.91 12.90
C ASP A 159 -2.34 17.16 14.30
N THR A 160 -3.56 17.70 14.39
CA THR A 160 -4.23 17.99 15.66
C THR A 160 -4.93 16.78 16.23
N THR A 161 -5.62 16.03 15.36
CA THR A 161 -6.43 14.88 15.75
C THR A 161 -5.71 13.54 15.62
N GLY A 162 -4.67 13.49 14.77
CA GLY A 162 -3.99 12.24 14.42
C GLY A 162 -4.82 11.31 13.53
N PHE A 163 -5.87 11.83 12.87
CA PHE A 163 -6.72 11.06 11.96
C PHE A 163 -6.68 11.63 10.55
N TYR A 164 -6.96 10.76 9.57
CA TYR A 164 -7.13 11.20 8.20
C TYR A 164 -8.44 11.97 7.99
N VAL A 165 -8.33 13.14 7.35
CA VAL A 165 -9.45 13.95 6.90
C VAL A 165 -9.56 13.84 5.39
N ALA A 166 -10.77 13.61 4.87
CA ALA A 166 -11.02 13.54 3.43
C ALA A 166 -10.79 14.90 2.79
N THR A 167 -9.95 14.94 1.74
CA THR A 167 -9.63 16.13 0.96
C THR A 167 -10.31 16.17 -0.40
N GLY A 168 -10.78 15.00 -0.90
CA GLY A 168 -11.51 14.93 -2.16
C GLY A 168 -12.08 13.56 -2.48
N VAL A 169 -13.07 13.55 -3.38
CA VAL A 169 -13.61 12.35 -4.03
C VAL A 169 -13.72 12.63 -5.52
N TYR A 170 -13.04 11.83 -6.32
CA TYR A 170 -12.90 12.02 -7.76
C TYR A 170 -13.52 10.82 -8.50
N ARG A 171 -14.37 11.09 -9.53
CA ARG A 171 -15.06 10.06 -10.32
C ARG A 171 -14.68 10.07 -11.80
N ASP A 172 -14.44 11.24 -12.37
CA ASP A 172 -14.11 11.40 -13.79
C ASP A 172 -12.65 11.75 -14.01
N ARG A 173 -12.15 12.69 -13.21
CA ARG A 173 -10.82 13.25 -13.33
C ARG A 173 -10.21 13.46 -11.95
N LEU A 174 -8.98 12.99 -11.77
CA LEU A 174 -8.17 13.26 -10.57
C LEU A 174 -7.26 14.44 -10.87
N THR A 175 -7.54 15.58 -10.23
CA THR A 175 -6.70 16.77 -10.31
C THR A 175 -6.27 17.15 -8.91
N VAL A 176 -5.01 16.93 -8.59
CA VAL A 176 -4.40 17.21 -7.28
C VAL A 176 -3.08 17.93 -7.46
N THR A 177 -2.68 18.69 -6.44
CA THR A 177 -1.39 19.40 -6.41
C THR A 177 -0.46 18.87 -5.33
N VAL A 178 -1.00 18.17 -4.35
CA VAL A 178 -0.28 17.55 -3.23
C VAL A 178 -0.73 16.09 -3.08
N PRO A 179 0.19 15.18 -2.68
CA PRO A 179 1.62 15.37 -2.47
C PRO A 179 2.40 15.50 -3.79
N VAL A 180 1.78 15.16 -4.92
CA VAL A 180 2.33 15.26 -6.27
C VAL A 180 1.33 16.01 -7.15
N MET A 181 1.83 16.78 -8.14
CA MET A 181 0.95 17.41 -9.12
C MET A 181 0.53 16.36 -10.15
N LEU A 182 -0.72 15.94 -10.11
CA LEU A 182 -1.27 14.93 -11.02
C LEU A 182 -2.61 15.39 -11.59
N ASP A 183 -2.77 15.24 -12.91
CA ASP A 183 -4.00 15.56 -13.62
C ASP A 183 -4.28 14.47 -14.68
N ILE A 184 -5.16 13.53 -14.33
CA ILE A 184 -5.48 12.36 -15.17
C ILE A 184 -6.98 12.09 -15.24
N ARG A 185 -7.45 11.54 -16.35
CA ARG A 185 -8.81 10.99 -16.44
C ARG A 185 -8.82 9.59 -15.82
N LEU A 186 -9.73 9.35 -14.90
CA LEU A 186 -9.80 8.06 -14.20
C LEU A 186 -10.15 6.89 -15.13
N ALA A 187 -10.93 7.12 -16.18
CA ALA A 187 -11.21 6.12 -17.20
C ALA A 187 -9.94 5.59 -17.92
N ASP A 188 -8.84 6.36 -17.93
CA ASP A 188 -7.58 5.92 -18.54
C ASP A 188 -6.84 4.89 -17.67
N LEU A 189 -7.19 4.76 -16.39
CA LEU A 189 -6.65 3.74 -15.50
C LEU A 189 -7.18 2.32 -15.80
N THR A 190 -8.31 2.19 -16.50
CA THR A 190 -8.98 0.90 -16.77
C THR A 190 -9.00 0.48 -18.24
N ARG A 191 -8.52 1.33 -19.14
CA ARG A 191 -8.44 1.05 -20.58
C ARG A 191 -7.25 0.21 -21.01
#